data_6efce367c91ab4609704038811b199b6
#
_entry.id   6efce367c91ab4609704038811b199b6
#
_cell.length_a   1.000
_cell.length_b   1.000
_cell.length_c   1.000
_cell.angle_alpha   90.00
_cell.angle_beta   90.00
_cell.angle_gamma   90.00
#
_symmetry.space_group_name_H-M   'P 1'
#
loop_
_entity.id
_entity.type
_entity.pdbx_description
1 polymer ?
#
loop_
_entity_poly.entity_id
_entity_poly.type
_entity_poly.pdbx_seq_one_letter_code
_entity_poly.pdbx_strand_id
1 'polypeptide(L)'
;ELDDAKRYLTGSWPLSFDNTSRIARQLVGMQYSDLGINYLDNRNNFIEVVQLDDVNRVARRILDPNKFTVVVVGKPKGIEPTAEAINLKE
;
A
#
# COMPACT_ATOMS: atom_id res chain seq x y z
N GLU A 1 19.11 -0.86 -0.21
CA GLU A 1 17.69 -1.20 -0.41
C GLU A 1 16.75 0.00 -0.23
N LEU A 2 16.80 0.74 0.92
CA LEU A 2 15.94 1.92 1.11
C LEU A 2 16.17 2.99 0.04
N ASP A 3 17.42 3.29 -0.27
CA ASP A 3 17.77 4.28 -1.29
C ASP A 3 17.30 3.85 -2.68
N ASP A 4 17.40 2.56 -3.01
CA ASP A 4 16.91 2.04 -4.28
C ASP A 4 15.39 2.10 -4.37
N ALA A 5 14.70 1.79 -3.27
CA ALA A 5 13.26 1.94 -3.17
C ALA A 5 12.81 3.41 -3.36
N LYS A 6 13.50 4.36 -2.73
CA LYS A 6 13.25 5.79 -2.91
C LYS A 6 13.44 6.21 -4.36
N ARG A 7 14.57 5.86 -4.97
CA ARG A 7 14.86 6.16 -6.39
C ARG A 7 13.78 5.59 -7.31
N TYR A 8 13.37 4.35 -7.06
CA TYR A 8 12.30 3.74 -7.84
C TYR A 8 10.98 4.48 -7.70
N LEU A 9 10.55 4.77 -6.47
CA LEU A 9 9.28 5.44 -6.19
C LEU A 9 9.23 6.86 -6.72
N THR A 10 10.32 7.62 -6.60
CA THR A 10 10.38 9.00 -7.09
C THR A 10 10.57 9.05 -8.61
N GLY A 11 11.43 8.20 -9.17
CA GLY A 11 11.72 8.18 -10.60
C GLY A 11 10.60 7.60 -11.47
N SER A 12 9.84 6.62 -10.98
CA SER A 12 8.72 6.04 -11.72
C SER A 12 7.44 6.87 -11.67
N TRP A 13 7.33 7.80 -10.72
CA TRP A 13 6.12 8.58 -10.51
C TRP A 13 5.63 9.36 -11.74
N PRO A 14 6.49 10.10 -12.47
CA PRO A 14 6.06 10.81 -13.67
C PRO A 14 5.45 9.91 -14.75
N LEU A 15 5.88 8.64 -14.82
CA LEU A 15 5.37 7.67 -15.79
C LEU A 15 3.92 7.27 -15.51
N SER A 16 3.40 7.59 -14.33
CA SER A 16 1.98 7.35 -13.98
C SER A 16 1.03 8.36 -14.63
N PHE A 17 1.55 9.39 -15.30
CA PHE A 17 0.78 10.47 -15.92
C PHE A 17 0.90 10.51 -17.45
N ASP A 18 1.11 9.35 -18.08
CA ASP A 18 1.38 9.21 -19.51
C ASP A 18 0.14 9.37 -20.40
N ASN A 19 -1.07 9.29 -19.82
CA ASN A 19 -2.32 9.50 -20.55
C ASN A 19 -3.43 10.03 -19.64
N THR A 20 -4.49 10.58 -20.27
CA THR A 20 -5.60 11.24 -19.56
C THR A 20 -6.36 10.34 -18.60
N SER A 21 -6.54 9.07 -18.94
CA SER A 21 -7.24 8.11 -18.08
C SER A 21 -6.43 7.79 -16.82
N ARG A 22 -5.10 7.69 -16.93
CA ARG A 22 -4.22 7.50 -15.77
C ARG A 22 -4.16 8.74 -14.91
N ILE A 23 -4.06 9.92 -15.52
CA ILE A 23 -4.11 11.21 -14.80
C ILE A 23 -5.40 11.30 -13.99
N ALA A 24 -6.56 11.08 -14.61
CA ALA A 24 -7.85 11.13 -13.93
C ALA A 24 -7.92 10.13 -12.76
N ARG A 25 -7.44 8.91 -12.94
CA ARG A 25 -7.42 7.88 -11.89
C ARG A 25 -6.52 8.28 -10.71
N GLN A 26 -5.35 8.86 -10.98
CA GLN A 26 -4.46 9.36 -9.93
C GLN A 26 -5.12 10.49 -9.13
N LEU A 27 -5.73 11.46 -9.82
CA LEU A 27 -6.40 12.58 -9.16
C LEU A 27 -7.58 12.12 -8.30
N VAL A 28 -8.41 11.19 -8.80
CA VAL A 28 -9.51 10.59 -8.03
C VAL A 28 -8.98 9.84 -6.81
N GLY A 29 -7.90 9.07 -6.95
CA GLY A 29 -7.28 8.37 -5.83
C GLY A 29 -6.75 9.31 -4.75
N MET A 30 -6.13 10.42 -5.14
CA MET A 30 -5.66 11.44 -4.21
C MET A 30 -6.82 12.13 -3.48
N GLN A 31 -7.90 12.44 -4.20
CA GLN A 31 -9.11 13.03 -3.63
C GLN A 31 -9.79 12.06 -2.67
N TYR A 32 -9.94 10.79 -3.05
CA TYR A 32 -10.51 9.76 -2.20
C TYR A 32 -9.73 9.54 -0.89
N SER A 33 -8.41 9.66 -0.96
CA SER A 33 -7.51 9.50 0.19
C SER A 33 -7.27 10.81 0.97
N ASP A 34 -7.95 11.90 0.58
CA ASP A 34 -7.85 13.23 1.21
C ASP A 34 -6.39 13.76 1.34
N LEU A 35 -5.58 13.53 0.29
CA LEU A 35 -4.17 13.90 0.30
C LEU A 35 -3.92 15.39 0.04
N GLY A 36 -4.94 16.13 -0.38
CA GLY A 36 -4.86 17.55 -0.69
C GLY A 36 -4.26 17.88 -2.06
N ILE A 37 -4.52 19.11 -2.52
CA ILE A 37 -4.14 19.57 -3.86
C ILE A 37 -2.63 19.64 -4.06
N ASN A 38 -1.87 19.91 -3.00
CA ASN A 38 -0.40 20.07 -3.07
C ASN A 38 0.35 18.73 -3.01
N TYR A 39 -0.37 17.59 -2.93
CA TYR A 39 0.28 16.29 -2.81
C TYR A 39 1.15 15.95 -4.01
N LEU A 40 0.73 16.33 -5.23
CA LEU A 40 1.51 16.09 -6.44
C LEU A 40 2.91 16.69 -6.36
N ASP A 41 3.01 17.93 -5.89
CA ASP A 41 4.27 18.66 -5.79
C ASP A 41 5.15 18.15 -4.62
N ASN A 42 4.53 17.72 -3.54
CA ASN A 42 5.22 17.36 -2.31
C ASN A 42 5.50 15.86 -2.14
N ARG A 43 4.88 14.99 -2.95
CA ARG A 43 4.97 13.55 -2.79
C ARG A 43 6.41 13.02 -2.74
N ASN A 44 7.24 13.46 -3.66
CA ASN A 44 8.62 13.00 -3.71
C ASN A 44 9.41 13.46 -2.49
N ASN A 45 9.16 14.68 -2.00
CA ASN A 45 9.77 15.16 -0.76
C ASN A 45 9.37 14.29 0.44
N PHE A 46 8.11 13.86 0.54
CA PHE A 46 7.67 12.95 1.61
C PHE A 46 8.40 11.60 1.55
N ILE A 47 8.72 11.10 0.36
CA ILE A 47 9.47 9.85 0.20
C ILE A 47 10.95 10.04 0.58
N GLU A 48 11.55 11.15 0.15
CA GLU A 48 12.98 11.42 0.39
C GLU A 48 13.33 11.57 1.88
N VAL A 49 12.43 12.12 2.69
CA VAL A 49 12.68 12.30 4.13
C VAL A 49 12.55 11.02 4.97
N VAL A 50 11.97 9.95 4.42
CA VAL A 50 11.80 8.68 5.15
C VAL A 50 13.17 8.11 5.54
N GLN A 51 13.33 7.73 6.79
CA GLN A 51 14.54 7.10 7.32
C GLN A 51 14.32 5.59 7.55
N LEU A 52 15.41 4.84 7.65
CA LEU A 52 15.34 3.39 7.91
C LEU A 52 14.61 3.07 9.22
N ASP A 53 14.78 3.90 10.22
CA ASP A 53 14.09 3.75 11.52
C ASP A 53 12.58 3.91 11.38
N ASP A 54 12.10 4.79 10.49
CA ASP A 54 10.67 4.94 10.20
C ASP A 54 10.11 3.68 9.55
N VAL A 55 10.84 3.13 8.58
CA VAL A 55 10.46 1.88 7.91
C VAL A 55 10.37 0.74 8.93
N ASN A 56 11.38 0.57 9.76
CA ASN A 56 11.42 -0.48 10.79
C ASN A 56 10.30 -0.30 11.82
N ARG A 57 10.03 0.91 12.25
CA ARG A 57 8.95 1.23 13.20
C ARG A 57 7.58 0.86 12.63
N VAL A 58 7.32 1.26 11.40
CA VAL A 58 6.05 0.99 10.72
C VAL A 58 5.90 -0.50 10.42
N ALA A 59 6.96 -1.16 9.96
CA ALA A 59 6.96 -2.60 9.70
C ALA A 59 6.58 -3.40 10.96
N ARG A 60 7.18 -3.11 12.12
CA ARG A 60 6.84 -3.77 13.39
C ARG A 60 5.39 -3.56 13.81
N ARG A 61 4.82 -2.39 13.50
CA ARG A 61 3.43 -2.07 13.83
C ARG A 61 2.43 -2.82 12.94
N ILE A 62 2.72 -2.92 11.65
CA ILE A 62 1.79 -3.45 10.65
C ILE A 62 1.99 -4.95 10.43
N LEU A 63 3.24 -5.40 10.39
CA LEU A 63 3.61 -6.79 10.10
C LEU A 63 3.71 -7.63 11.39
N ASP A 64 2.71 -7.55 12.26
CA ASP A 64 2.61 -8.39 13.46
C ASP A 64 2.01 -9.75 13.06
N PRO A 65 2.77 -10.86 13.15
CA PRO A 65 2.28 -12.18 12.76
C PRO A 65 1.04 -12.63 13.52
N ASN A 66 0.86 -12.13 14.76
CA ASN A 66 -0.29 -12.47 15.60
C ASN A 66 -1.59 -11.77 15.17
N LYS A 67 -1.49 -10.79 14.26
CA LYS A 67 -2.63 -10.02 13.75
C LYS A 67 -2.97 -10.30 12.29
N PHE A 68 -2.30 -11.28 11.69
CA PHE A 68 -2.59 -11.64 10.31
C PHE A 68 -3.87 -12.46 10.20
N THR A 69 -4.70 -12.09 9.25
CA THR A 69 -5.81 -12.93 8.80
C THR A 69 -5.34 -13.72 7.59
N VAL A 70 -5.38 -15.04 7.70
CA VAL A 70 -5.00 -15.95 6.61
C VAL A 70 -6.26 -16.57 6.04
N VAL A 71 -6.48 -16.40 4.74
CA VAL A 71 -7.58 -16.99 4.01
C VAL A 71 -7.06 -18.10 3.12
N VAL A 72 -7.61 -19.31 3.27
CA VAL A 72 -7.24 -20.47 2.46
C VAL A 72 -8.47 -20.95 1.71
N VAL A 73 -8.34 -21.06 0.38
CA VAL A 73 -9.42 -21.57 -0.49
C VAL A 73 -9.03 -22.93 -1.05
N GLY A 74 -9.90 -23.92 -0.86
CA GLY A 74 -9.69 -25.29 -1.33
C GLY A 74 -9.99 -26.33 -0.26
N LYS A 75 -9.30 -27.47 -0.34
CA LYS A 75 -9.39 -28.56 0.64
C LYS A 75 -8.03 -28.79 1.29
N PRO A 76 -7.55 -27.87 2.14
CA PRO A 76 -6.26 -28.02 2.79
C PRO A 76 -6.31 -29.19 3.78
N LYS A 77 -5.16 -29.86 3.95
CA LYS A 77 -4.99 -30.87 5.01
C LYS A 77 -4.19 -30.24 6.15
N GLY A 78 -4.63 -30.48 7.38
CA GLY A 78 -3.90 -30.04 8.58
C GLY A 78 -4.05 -28.53 8.90
N ILE A 79 -5.06 -27.87 8.33
CA ILE A 79 -5.40 -26.48 8.64
C ILE A 79 -6.81 -26.47 9.23
N GLU A 80 -6.93 -26.04 10.48
CA GLU A 80 -8.21 -25.86 11.14
C GLU A 80 -8.59 -24.37 11.10
N PRO A 81 -9.83 -24.01 10.71
CA PRO A 81 -10.27 -22.62 10.71
C PRO A 81 -10.35 -22.08 12.15
N THR A 82 -9.83 -20.90 12.38
CA THR A 82 -9.90 -20.18 13.66
C THR A 82 -11.05 -19.19 13.73
N ALA A 83 -11.74 -18.97 12.60
CA ALA A 83 -12.93 -18.12 12.50
C ALA A 83 -13.92 -18.76 11.53
N GLU A 84 -15.21 -18.56 11.77
CA GLU A 84 -16.24 -19.01 10.84
C GLU A 84 -16.23 -18.14 9.56
N ALA A 85 -16.34 -18.80 8.41
CA ALA A 85 -16.53 -18.07 7.15
C ALA A 85 -17.93 -17.42 7.15
N ILE A 86 -17.98 -16.12 6.84
CA ILE A 86 -19.24 -15.43 6.64
C ILE A 86 -19.90 -15.98 5.38
N ASN A 87 -20.98 -16.73 5.52
CA ASN A 87 -21.83 -17.11 4.39
C ASN A 87 -22.57 -15.85 3.92
N LEU A 88 -22.05 -15.21 2.87
CA LEU A 88 -22.82 -14.26 2.11
C LEU A 88 -23.88 -15.06 1.35
N LYS A 89 -25.08 -15.17 1.91
CA LYS A 89 -26.23 -15.63 1.12
C LYS A 89 -26.51 -14.57 0.07
N GLU A 90 -26.50 -14.99 -1.19
CA GLU A 90 -26.99 -14.23 -2.33
C GLU A 90 -28.43 -13.73 -2.12
#